data_564775ca8654ff89b248586496fbeee5
#
_entry.id   564775ca8654ff89b248586496fbeee5
#
_cell.length_a   1.000
_cell.length_b   1.000
_cell.length_c   1.000
_cell.angle_alpha   90.00
_cell.angle_beta   90.00
_cell.angle_gamma   90.00
#
_symmetry.space_group_name_H-M   'P 1'
#
loop_
_entity.id
_entity.type
_entity.pdbx_description
1 polymer ?
#
loop_
_entity_poly.entity_id
_entity_poly.type
_entity_poly.pdbx_seq_one_letter_code
_entity_poly.pdbx_strand_id
1 'polypeptide(L)'
;VWVCISPWNFPLAIFAGQVAAALATGNGVLAKPAEQTPGVAQAMVALLHRHGVPTDVLQLHHGAGDTVGAALVAQPGVAGVVFTGSTQVAKIIQRALAAKDGPIVPLIAETGGLNAMLVDSTALPEQVADAVVQSAFRSAGQRCSALRLLCVHEAIADGVIAMIRGAAQELVLGDT
;
A
#
# COMPACT_ATOMS: atom_id res chain seq x y z
N VAL A 1 17.76 8.57 -10.13
CA VAL A 1 17.30 8.28 -8.76
C VAL A 1 15.80 8.06 -8.76
N TRP A 2 15.32 7.08 -8.00
CA TRP A 2 13.90 6.82 -7.80
C TRP A 2 13.44 7.31 -6.41
N VAL A 3 12.25 7.88 -6.35
CA VAL A 3 11.57 8.23 -5.10
C VAL A 3 10.59 7.13 -4.75
N CYS A 4 10.74 6.52 -3.57
CA CYS A 4 9.86 5.48 -3.04
C CYS A 4 9.03 6.06 -1.89
N ILE A 5 7.71 6.15 -2.05
CA ILE A 5 6.79 6.70 -1.05
C ILE A 5 5.81 5.60 -0.65
N SER A 6 5.87 5.16 0.60
CA SER A 6 5.10 4.02 1.10
C SER A 6 4.03 4.42 2.13
N PRO A 7 2.97 3.62 2.28
CA PRO A 7 1.87 3.87 3.22
C PRO A 7 2.17 3.34 4.62
N TRP A 8 1.32 3.72 5.58
CA TRP A 8 1.43 3.33 6.98
C TRP A 8 0.90 1.91 7.28
N ASN A 9 -0.06 1.41 6.49
CA ASN A 9 -0.77 0.15 6.79
C ASN A 9 0.00 -1.13 6.43
N PHE A 10 1.06 -1.02 5.64
CA PHE A 10 2.06 -2.07 5.38
C PHE A 10 3.48 -1.48 5.48
N PRO A 11 3.89 -1.04 6.67
CA PRO A 11 5.07 -0.19 6.86
C PRO A 11 6.39 -0.90 6.52
N LEU A 12 6.43 -2.22 6.57
CA LEU A 12 7.59 -3.00 6.16
C LEU A 12 7.45 -3.54 4.75
N ALA A 13 6.37 -4.27 4.46
CA ALA A 13 6.26 -5.05 3.22
C ALA A 13 6.25 -4.17 1.96
N ILE A 14 5.42 -3.10 1.94
CA ILE A 14 5.37 -2.20 0.79
C ILE A 14 6.63 -1.35 0.69
N PHE A 15 7.11 -0.80 1.81
CA PHE A 15 8.36 -0.05 1.84
C PHE A 15 9.53 -0.90 1.30
N ALA A 16 9.68 -2.11 1.83
CA ALA A 16 10.72 -3.05 1.41
C ALA A 16 10.63 -3.40 -0.07
N GLY A 17 9.43 -3.69 -0.56
CA GLY A 17 9.20 -4.04 -1.96
C GLY A 17 9.58 -2.92 -2.92
N GLN A 18 9.19 -1.68 -2.63
CA GLN A 18 9.54 -0.52 -3.44
C GLN A 18 11.04 -0.27 -3.46
N VAL A 19 11.67 -0.24 -2.30
CA VAL A 19 13.12 0.01 -2.16
C VAL A 19 13.93 -1.10 -2.83
N ALA A 20 13.60 -2.37 -2.56
CA ALA A 20 14.32 -3.51 -3.13
C ALA A 20 14.20 -3.58 -4.66
N ALA A 21 13.02 -3.31 -5.21
CA ALA A 21 12.81 -3.31 -6.65
C ALA A 21 13.65 -2.22 -7.34
N ALA A 22 13.68 -1.01 -6.78
CA ALA A 22 14.48 0.08 -7.32
C ALA A 22 15.98 -0.19 -7.23
N LEU A 23 16.48 -0.72 -6.10
CA LEU A 23 17.88 -1.08 -5.92
C LEU A 23 18.31 -2.24 -6.84
N ALA A 24 17.48 -3.29 -6.95
CA ALA A 24 17.78 -4.45 -7.78
C ALA A 24 17.89 -4.13 -9.27
N THR A 25 17.27 -3.04 -9.71
CA THR A 25 17.35 -2.52 -11.08
C THR A 25 18.45 -1.47 -11.26
N GLY A 26 19.36 -1.33 -10.30
CA GLY A 26 20.55 -0.48 -10.39
C GLY A 26 20.29 1.02 -10.15
N ASN A 27 19.22 1.37 -9.44
CA ASN A 27 18.88 2.76 -9.16
C ASN A 27 19.32 3.21 -7.76
N GLY A 28 19.67 4.48 -7.61
CA GLY A 28 19.67 5.14 -6.32
C GLY A 28 18.26 5.42 -5.83
N VAL A 29 18.03 5.40 -4.52
CA VAL A 29 16.70 5.47 -3.90
C VAL A 29 16.63 6.57 -2.85
N LEU A 30 15.62 7.43 -2.97
CA LEU A 30 15.16 8.34 -1.93
C LEU A 30 13.87 7.76 -1.35
N ALA A 31 13.95 7.17 -0.16
CA ALA A 31 12.85 6.45 0.46
C ALA A 31 12.15 7.31 1.51
N LYS A 32 10.84 7.51 1.37
CA LYS A 32 9.99 8.20 2.33
C LYS A 32 8.90 7.29 2.86
N PRO A 33 9.01 6.77 4.09
CA PRO A 33 7.94 6.05 4.74
C PRO A 33 6.81 7.00 5.15
N ALA A 34 5.67 6.41 5.51
CA ALA A 34 4.60 7.19 6.13
C ALA A 34 5.06 7.77 7.48
N GLU A 35 4.66 8.99 7.76
CA GLU A 35 4.99 9.70 9.01
C GLU A 35 4.44 9.02 10.28
N GLN A 36 3.43 8.17 10.13
CA GLN A 36 2.83 7.40 11.23
C GLN A 36 3.66 6.18 11.64
N THR A 37 4.53 5.68 10.74
CA THR A 37 5.27 4.41 10.97
C THR A 37 6.75 4.51 10.58
N PRO A 38 7.50 5.50 11.09
CA PRO A 38 8.88 5.74 10.65
C PRO A 38 9.87 4.68 11.16
N GLY A 39 9.64 4.12 12.34
CA GLY A 39 10.60 3.24 13.02
C GLY A 39 10.90 1.95 12.27
N VAL A 40 9.90 1.34 11.63
CA VAL A 40 10.08 0.10 10.84
C VAL A 40 10.98 0.36 9.64
N ALA A 41 10.75 1.44 8.92
CA ALA A 41 11.56 1.83 7.77
C ALA A 41 13.01 2.16 8.19
N GLN A 42 13.18 2.87 9.32
CA GLN A 42 14.49 3.18 9.89
C GLN A 42 15.28 1.90 10.22
N ALA A 43 14.62 0.93 10.88
CA ALA A 43 15.27 -0.34 11.22
C ALA A 43 15.69 -1.12 9.97
N MET A 44 14.83 -1.16 8.95
CA MET A 44 15.13 -1.84 7.68
C MET A 44 16.28 -1.18 6.93
N VAL A 45 16.28 0.14 6.78
CA VAL A 45 17.35 0.86 6.08
C VAL A 45 18.68 0.69 6.82
N ALA A 46 18.68 0.77 8.15
CA ALA A 46 19.87 0.50 8.97
C ALA A 46 20.39 -0.93 8.77
N LEU A 47 19.49 -1.91 8.61
CA LEU A 47 19.86 -3.30 8.29
C LEU A 47 20.52 -3.40 6.92
N LEU A 48 19.95 -2.79 5.90
CA LEU A 48 20.49 -2.77 4.54
C LEU A 48 21.88 -2.13 4.50
N HIS A 49 22.09 -1.00 5.16
CA HIS A 49 23.40 -0.34 5.24
C HIS A 49 24.45 -1.22 5.93
N ARG A 50 24.08 -1.88 7.04
CA ARG A 50 24.99 -2.83 7.73
C ARG A 50 25.39 -4.02 6.85
N HIS A 51 24.57 -4.38 5.86
CA HIS A 51 24.83 -5.48 4.93
C HIS A 51 25.35 -5.03 3.56
N GLY A 52 25.87 -3.80 3.47
CA GLY A 52 26.65 -3.35 2.33
C GLY A 52 25.91 -2.48 1.31
N VAL A 53 24.64 -2.10 1.54
CA VAL A 53 24.00 -1.09 0.70
C VAL A 53 24.60 0.28 1.03
N PRO A 54 25.23 1.00 0.08
CA PRO A 54 25.87 2.28 0.35
C PRO A 54 24.84 3.36 0.77
N THR A 55 25.24 4.26 1.66
CA THR A 55 24.39 5.32 2.18
C THR A 55 24.04 6.40 1.15
N ASP A 56 24.86 6.57 0.14
CA ASP A 56 24.62 7.45 -1.00
C ASP A 56 23.68 6.83 -2.05
N VAL A 57 23.53 5.51 -2.05
CA VAL A 57 22.62 4.78 -2.96
C VAL A 57 21.22 4.66 -2.38
N LEU A 58 21.09 4.49 -1.05
CA LEU A 58 19.79 4.45 -0.35
C LEU A 58 19.75 5.51 0.75
N GLN A 59 18.87 6.48 0.59
CA GLN A 59 18.66 7.54 1.57
C GLN A 59 17.24 7.50 2.11
N LEU A 60 17.11 7.58 3.45
CA LEU A 60 15.84 7.60 4.15
C LEU A 60 15.47 9.02 4.56
N HIS A 61 14.27 9.47 4.18
CA HIS A 61 13.76 10.79 4.47
C HIS A 61 12.47 10.71 5.28
N HIS A 62 12.53 11.15 6.53
CA HIS A 62 11.35 11.27 7.38
C HIS A 62 10.68 12.63 7.20
N GLY A 63 9.36 12.66 7.31
CA GLY A 63 8.57 13.88 7.28
C GLY A 63 7.21 13.72 6.64
N ALA A 64 6.42 14.78 6.69
CA ALA A 64 5.07 14.78 6.14
C ALA A 64 5.06 14.71 4.59
N GLY A 65 3.97 14.18 4.06
CA GLY A 65 3.85 13.95 2.62
C GLY A 65 3.79 15.25 1.81
N ASP A 66 3.12 16.27 2.34
CA ASP A 66 2.94 17.58 1.73
C ASP A 66 4.21 18.47 1.73
N THR A 67 5.17 18.16 2.58
CA THR A 67 6.45 18.88 2.68
C THR A 67 7.57 18.04 2.09
N VAL A 68 8.04 16.99 2.81
CA VAL A 68 9.17 16.19 2.37
C VAL A 68 8.83 15.38 1.11
N GLY A 69 7.63 14.77 1.05
CA GLY A 69 7.18 14.02 -0.13
C GLY A 69 7.12 14.91 -1.38
N ALA A 70 6.52 16.09 -1.26
CA ALA A 70 6.44 17.06 -2.34
C ALA A 70 7.82 17.54 -2.79
N ALA A 71 8.72 17.85 -1.83
CA ALA A 71 10.08 18.28 -2.13
C ALA A 71 10.89 17.21 -2.87
N LEU A 72 10.78 15.93 -2.48
CA LEU A 72 11.44 14.83 -3.16
C LEU A 72 10.95 14.66 -4.60
N VAL A 73 9.64 14.70 -4.82
CA VAL A 73 9.04 14.57 -6.18
C VAL A 73 9.48 15.74 -7.09
N ALA A 74 9.66 16.93 -6.54
CA ALA A 74 10.06 18.11 -7.29
C ALA A 74 11.53 18.14 -7.72
N GLN A 75 12.42 17.28 -7.14
CA GLN A 75 13.85 17.32 -7.44
C GLN A 75 14.13 17.05 -8.93
N PRO A 76 15.01 17.84 -9.57
CA PRO A 76 15.32 17.68 -11.01
C PRO A 76 15.88 16.31 -11.39
N GLY A 77 16.69 15.71 -10.54
CA GLY A 77 17.35 14.41 -10.78
C GLY A 77 16.48 13.16 -10.56
N VAL A 78 15.18 13.32 -10.27
CA VAL A 78 14.26 12.20 -10.10
C VAL A 78 13.90 11.61 -11.47
N ALA A 79 14.26 10.35 -11.67
CA ALA A 79 14.02 9.58 -12.88
C ALA A 79 12.77 8.69 -12.83
N GLY A 80 12.17 8.53 -11.66
CA GLY A 80 10.94 7.77 -11.46
C GLY A 80 10.41 7.90 -10.03
N VAL A 81 9.11 7.68 -9.88
CA VAL A 81 8.44 7.66 -8.58
C VAL A 81 7.62 6.39 -8.45
N VAL A 82 7.78 5.67 -7.34
CA VAL A 82 6.87 4.61 -6.94
C VAL A 82 6.15 5.04 -5.66
N PHE A 83 4.83 5.00 -5.72
CA PHE A 83 3.93 5.49 -4.67
C PHE A 83 2.87 4.45 -4.34
N THR A 84 2.62 4.26 -3.07
CA THR A 84 1.44 3.52 -2.60
C THR A 84 0.72 4.35 -1.55
N GLY A 85 -0.58 4.61 -1.77
CA GLY A 85 -1.39 5.42 -0.87
C GLY A 85 -2.74 5.78 -1.46
N SER A 86 -3.25 6.99 -1.15
CA SER A 86 -4.55 7.43 -1.66
C SER A 86 -4.50 7.84 -3.15
N THR A 87 -5.59 7.60 -3.88
CA THR A 87 -5.74 8.06 -5.27
C THR A 87 -5.60 9.59 -5.38
N GLN A 88 -6.05 10.32 -4.36
CA GLN A 88 -5.93 11.77 -4.34
C GLN A 88 -4.47 12.21 -4.36
N VAL A 89 -3.62 11.62 -3.51
CA VAL A 89 -2.18 11.94 -3.46
C VAL A 89 -1.48 11.48 -4.73
N ALA A 90 -1.81 10.30 -5.27
CA ALA A 90 -1.28 9.83 -6.55
C ALA A 90 -1.51 10.85 -7.68
N LYS A 91 -2.72 11.42 -7.75
CA LYS A 91 -3.04 12.47 -8.73
C LYS A 91 -2.29 13.78 -8.48
N ILE A 92 -1.98 14.14 -7.23
CA ILE A 92 -1.14 15.30 -6.92
C ILE A 92 0.28 15.06 -7.45
N ILE A 93 0.85 13.88 -7.15
CA ILE A 93 2.19 13.49 -7.65
C ILE A 93 2.21 13.50 -9.18
N GLN A 94 1.21 12.91 -9.82
CA GLN A 94 1.10 12.86 -11.29
C GLN A 94 1.13 14.26 -11.91
N ARG A 95 0.36 15.20 -11.35
CA ARG A 95 0.35 16.60 -11.83
C ARG A 95 1.70 17.28 -11.62
N ALA A 96 2.33 17.07 -10.46
CA ALA A 96 3.64 17.62 -10.16
C ALA A 96 4.72 17.12 -11.15
N LEU A 97 4.70 15.82 -11.47
CA LEU A 97 5.61 15.22 -12.44
C LEU A 97 5.34 15.72 -13.86
N ALA A 98 4.07 15.86 -14.26
CA ALA A 98 3.69 16.36 -15.57
C ALA A 98 4.05 17.83 -15.79
N ALA A 99 4.17 18.61 -14.72
CA ALA A 99 4.56 20.02 -14.78
C ALA A 99 6.09 20.23 -14.82
N LYS A 100 6.89 19.16 -14.69
CA LYS A 100 8.36 19.27 -14.76
C LYS A 100 8.84 19.44 -16.20
N ASP A 101 9.79 20.33 -16.41
CA ASP A 101 10.54 20.38 -17.66
C ASP A 101 11.49 19.19 -17.78
N GLY A 102 11.79 18.76 -19.01
CA GLY A 102 12.72 17.68 -19.29
C GLY A 102 12.05 16.33 -19.63
N PRO A 103 12.71 15.21 -19.38
CA PRO A 103 12.19 13.88 -19.70
C PRO A 103 10.91 13.54 -18.93
N ILE A 104 10.04 12.75 -19.57
CA ILE A 104 8.84 12.22 -18.89
C ILE A 104 9.28 11.30 -17.75
N VAL A 105 8.86 11.63 -16.51
CA VAL A 105 9.16 10.86 -15.31
C VAL A 105 8.04 9.84 -15.08
N PRO A 106 8.31 8.54 -15.11
CA PRO A 106 7.32 7.51 -14.85
C PRO A 106 6.83 7.54 -13.39
N LEU A 107 5.54 7.34 -13.23
CA LEU A 107 4.87 7.15 -11.94
C LEU A 107 4.26 5.75 -11.88
N ILE A 108 4.72 4.94 -10.95
CA ILE A 108 4.05 3.68 -10.56
C ILE A 108 3.22 4.01 -9.31
N ALA A 109 1.89 3.99 -9.46
CA ALA A 109 0.98 4.38 -8.38
C ALA A 109 0.02 3.24 -8.06
N GLU A 110 0.19 2.67 -6.87
CA GLU A 110 -0.73 1.71 -6.28
C GLU A 110 -1.67 2.43 -5.32
N THR A 111 -2.98 2.35 -5.57
CA THR A 111 -3.97 3.06 -4.76
C THR A 111 -5.07 2.13 -4.27
N GLY A 112 -5.98 2.65 -3.46
CA GLY A 112 -7.16 1.93 -3.01
C GLY A 112 -8.16 1.66 -4.12
N GLY A 113 -9.12 0.78 -3.83
CA GLY A 113 -10.19 0.42 -4.76
C GLY A 113 -11.42 -0.14 -4.05
N LEU A 114 -12.49 -0.38 -4.81
CA LEU A 114 -13.68 -1.09 -4.39
C LEU A 114 -13.57 -2.55 -4.83
N ASN A 115 -12.90 -3.38 -4.03
CA ASN A 115 -12.71 -4.80 -4.35
C ASN A 115 -14.02 -5.55 -4.18
N ALA A 116 -14.42 -6.29 -5.20
CA ALA A 116 -15.65 -7.06 -5.22
C ALA A 116 -15.39 -8.57 -5.11
N MET A 117 -16.28 -9.27 -4.43
CA MET A 117 -16.38 -10.72 -4.44
C MET A 117 -17.72 -11.11 -5.07
N LEU A 118 -17.67 -11.97 -6.07
CA LEU A 118 -18.85 -12.54 -6.73
C LEU A 118 -19.06 -13.96 -6.23
N VAL A 119 -20.24 -14.24 -5.74
CA VAL A 119 -20.60 -15.53 -5.15
C VAL A 119 -21.74 -16.16 -5.96
N ASP A 120 -21.42 -17.22 -6.65
CA ASP A 120 -22.37 -18.03 -7.44
C ASP A 120 -23.21 -18.95 -6.54
N SER A 121 -24.37 -19.40 -7.04
CA SER A 121 -25.29 -20.28 -6.32
C SER A 121 -24.70 -21.65 -5.96
N THR A 122 -23.62 -22.07 -6.60
CA THR A 122 -22.90 -23.33 -6.32
C THR A 122 -21.80 -23.20 -5.27
N ALA A 123 -21.54 -21.98 -4.78
CA ALA A 123 -20.53 -21.74 -3.76
C ALA A 123 -20.94 -22.36 -2.41
N LEU A 124 -19.95 -22.85 -1.66
CA LEU A 124 -20.15 -23.35 -0.29
C LEU A 124 -20.25 -22.15 0.67
N PRO A 125 -21.40 -21.96 1.35
CA PRO A 125 -21.63 -20.79 2.20
C PRO A 125 -20.60 -20.61 3.32
N GLU A 126 -20.09 -21.72 3.88
CA GLU A 126 -19.06 -21.73 4.93
C GLU A 126 -17.74 -21.13 4.43
N GLN A 127 -17.30 -21.51 3.23
CA GLN A 127 -16.09 -20.98 2.62
C GLN A 127 -16.27 -19.51 2.25
N VAL A 128 -17.46 -19.11 1.81
CA VAL A 128 -17.77 -17.71 1.52
C VAL A 128 -17.69 -16.88 2.79
N ALA A 129 -18.31 -17.34 3.90
CA ALA A 129 -18.27 -16.63 5.17
C ALA A 129 -16.85 -16.44 5.68
N ASP A 130 -16.04 -17.49 5.66
CA ASP A 130 -14.63 -17.42 6.05
C ASP A 130 -13.82 -16.46 5.16
N ALA A 131 -13.95 -16.56 3.84
CA ALA A 131 -13.28 -15.69 2.88
C ALA A 131 -13.69 -14.22 3.05
N VAL A 132 -14.97 -13.94 3.33
CA VAL A 132 -15.46 -12.58 3.59
C VAL A 132 -14.87 -12.01 4.87
N VAL A 133 -14.91 -12.79 5.98
CA VAL A 133 -14.34 -12.36 7.27
C VAL A 133 -12.86 -12.04 7.14
N GLN A 134 -12.08 -12.92 6.51
CA GLN A 134 -10.65 -12.70 6.29
C GLN A 134 -10.37 -11.52 5.38
N SER A 135 -11.14 -11.34 4.32
CA SER A 135 -10.90 -10.29 3.34
C SER A 135 -11.39 -8.91 3.79
N ALA A 136 -12.59 -8.83 4.40
CA ALA A 136 -13.19 -7.56 4.77
C ALA A 136 -12.71 -7.01 6.12
N PHE A 137 -12.51 -7.88 7.12
CA PHE A 137 -12.33 -7.44 8.51
C PHE A 137 -10.91 -7.59 9.05
N ARG A 138 -10.08 -8.46 8.47
CA ARG A 138 -8.68 -8.59 8.89
C ARG A 138 -7.95 -7.26 8.76
N SER A 139 -7.09 -6.92 9.74
CA SER A 139 -6.41 -5.62 9.85
C SER A 139 -7.42 -4.45 9.90
N ALA A 140 -8.57 -4.64 10.55
CA ALA A 140 -9.68 -3.68 10.61
C ALA A 140 -10.15 -3.20 9.22
N GLY A 141 -9.98 -4.03 8.19
CA GLY A 141 -10.28 -3.69 6.80
C GLY A 141 -9.38 -2.61 6.18
N GLN A 142 -8.26 -2.29 6.82
CA GLN A 142 -7.35 -1.21 6.40
C GLN A 142 -6.32 -1.70 5.36
N ARG A 143 -6.80 -2.38 4.32
CA ARG A 143 -5.97 -2.87 3.21
C ARG A 143 -6.52 -2.39 1.88
N CYS A 144 -5.64 -2.07 0.94
CA CYS A 144 -6.02 -1.73 -0.44
C CYS A 144 -6.78 -2.88 -1.12
N SER A 145 -6.52 -4.14 -0.72
CA SER A 145 -7.16 -5.36 -1.22
C SER A 145 -8.35 -5.84 -0.39
N ALA A 146 -8.77 -5.11 0.66
CA ALA A 146 -9.91 -5.52 1.48
C ALA A 146 -11.21 -5.56 0.67
N LEU A 147 -12.02 -6.57 0.90
CA LEU A 147 -13.34 -6.68 0.30
C LEU A 147 -14.23 -5.50 0.70
N ARG A 148 -14.87 -4.86 -0.29
CA ARG A 148 -15.77 -3.72 -0.09
C ARG A 148 -17.17 -3.96 -0.64
N LEU A 149 -17.30 -4.83 -1.62
CA LEU A 149 -18.56 -5.14 -2.27
C LEU A 149 -18.73 -6.66 -2.37
N LEU A 150 -19.77 -7.21 -1.74
CA LEU A 150 -20.13 -8.61 -1.84
C LEU A 150 -21.39 -8.76 -2.71
N CYS A 151 -21.26 -9.42 -3.86
CA CYS A 151 -22.36 -9.74 -4.75
C CYS A 151 -22.67 -11.23 -4.62
N VAL A 152 -23.82 -11.56 -4.05
CA VAL A 152 -24.23 -12.94 -3.80
C VAL A 152 -25.43 -13.28 -4.66
N HIS A 153 -25.43 -14.48 -5.26
CA HIS A 153 -26.59 -15.01 -6.00
C HIS A 153 -27.81 -15.08 -5.07
N GLU A 154 -28.96 -14.61 -5.54
CA GLU A 154 -30.21 -14.47 -4.78
C GLU A 154 -30.60 -15.75 -4.03
N ALA A 155 -30.47 -16.91 -4.68
CA ALA A 155 -30.91 -18.18 -4.12
C ALA A 155 -30.19 -18.61 -2.82
N ILE A 156 -28.99 -18.07 -2.54
CA ILE A 156 -28.17 -18.41 -1.35
C ILE A 156 -27.88 -17.21 -0.47
N ALA A 157 -28.35 -16.03 -0.84
CA ALA A 157 -27.96 -14.76 -0.21
C ALA A 157 -28.29 -14.74 1.30
N ASP A 158 -29.50 -15.10 1.70
CA ASP A 158 -29.92 -15.06 3.10
C ASP A 158 -29.08 -16.00 3.99
N GLY A 159 -28.77 -17.20 3.50
CA GLY A 159 -27.92 -18.17 4.21
C GLY A 159 -26.49 -17.66 4.37
N VAL A 160 -25.91 -17.12 3.30
CA VAL A 160 -24.55 -16.55 3.32
C VAL A 160 -24.47 -15.34 4.27
N ILE A 161 -25.47 -14.44 4.23
CA ILE A 161 -25.52 -13.26 5.13
C ILE A 161 -25.63 -13.69 6.59
N ALA A 162 -26.46 -14.70 6.89
CA ALA A 162 -26.61 -15.22 8.26
C ALA A 162 -25.30 -15.80 8.77
N MET A 163 -24.57 -16.57 7.95
CA MET A 163 -23.27 -17.15 8.30
C MET A 163 -22.19 -16.08 8.50
N ILE A 164 -22.10 -15.10 7.60
CA ILE A 164 -21.15 -13.98 7.75
C ILE A 164 -21.43 -13.22 9.04
N ARG A 165 -22.68 -12.97 9.37
CA ARG A 165 -23.08 -12.31 10.63
C ARG A 165 -22.64 -13.11 11.84
N GLY A 166 -22.89 -14.42 11.85
CA GLY A 166 -22.44 -15.30 12.94
C GLY A 166 -20.93 -15.29 13.11
N ALA A 167 -20.20 -15.48 12.03
CA ALA A 167 -18.74 -15.46 12.05
C ALA A 167 -18.17 -14.10 12.50
N ALA A 168 -18.78 -12.98 12.08
CA ALA A 168 -18.36 -11.65 12.50
C ALA A 168 -18.60 -11.38 14.00
N GLN A 169 -19.62 -11.99 14.60
CA GLN A 169 -19.90 -11.88 16.04
C GLN A 169 -18.88 -12.59 16.93
N GLU A 170 -18.17 -13.59 16.38
CA GLU A 170 -17.11 -14.31 17.09
C GLU A 170 -15.76 -13.55 17.07
N LEU A 171 -15.66 -12.45 16.30
CA LEU A 171 -14.43 -11.65 16.24
C LEU A 171 -14.22 -10.88 17.55
N VAL A 172 -13.04 -11.05 18.12
CA VAL A 172 -12.60 -10.29 19.29
C VAL A 172 -11.96 -8.99 18.84
N LEU A 173 -12.52 -7.87 19.25
CA LEU A 173 -11.97 -6.54 19.01
C LEU A 173 -11.20 -6.08 20.27
N GLY A 174 -10.03 -5.47 20.08
CA GLY A 174 -9.20 -4.97 21.15
C GLY A 174 -8.06 -4.10 20.65
N ASP A 175 -7.33 -3.51 21.58
CA ASP A 175 -6.09 -2.80 21.28
C ASP A 175 -5.00 -3.82 20.93
N THR A 176 -4.18 -3.48 19.94
CA THR A 176 -3.07 -4.30 19.44
C THR A 176 -1.73 -3.82 19.97
#